data_37961fcb8fe87d489af0802ef101840e
#
_entry.id   37961fcb8fe87d489af0802ef101840e
#
_cell.length_a   1.000
_cell.length_b   1.000
_cell.length_c   1.000
_cell.angle_alpha   90.00
_cell.angle_beta   90.00
_cell.angle_gamma   90.00
#
_symmetry.space_group_name_H-M   'P 1'
#
loop_
_entity.id
_entity.type
_entity.pdbx_description
1 polymer ?
#
loop_
_entity_poly.entity_id
_entity_poly.type
_entity_poly.pdbx_seq_one_letter_code
_entity_poly.pdbx_strand_id
1 'polypeptide(L)'
;MRATLWLVTFWMAMVSAKSKQHSRVDRMWRVQKKSCESNECRHLDLMTNMNCVHECISPTCFTEVYASEPLEDGEIDEYRYNKFLTCVRNDYRLRARRPSKDEL
;
A
#
# COMPACT_ATOMS: atom_id res chain seq x y z
N MET A 1 -28.44 13.92 -33.68
CA MET A 1 -28.84 13.49 -32.35
C MET A 1 -28.24 12.14 -31.93
N ARG A 2 -28.09 11.21 -32.83
CA ARG A 2 -27.53 9.89 -32.49
C ARG A 2 -26.03 9.92 -32.25
N ALA A 3 -25.30 10.91 -32.75
CA ALA A 3 -23.86 11.00 -32.61
C ALA A 3 -23.41 11.39 -31.20
N THR A 4 -24.26 12.06 -30.42
CA THR A 4 -23.92 12.48 -29.06
C THR A 4 -23.90 11.33 -28.06
N LEU A 5 -24.68 10.28 -28.28
CA LEU A 5 -24.70 9.11 -27.38
C LEU A 5 -23.46 8.24 -27.51
N TRP A 6 -22.86 8.22 -28.69
CA TRP A 6 -21.63 7.46 -28.91
C TRP A 6 -20.41 8.05 -28.18
N LEU A 7 -20.36 9.38 -28.08
CA LEU A 7 -19.24 10.06 -27.40
C LEU A 7 -19.24 9.82 -25.91
N VAL A 8 -20.38 9.63 -25.27
CA VAL A 8 -20.49 9.41 -23.84
C VAL A 8 -19.99 8.01 -23.45
N THR A 9 -20.29 6.99 -24.25
CA THR A 9 -19.84 5.63 -23.99
C THR A 9 -18.33 5.48 -24.15
N PHE A 10 -17.70 6.25 -25.00
CA PHE A 10 -16.27 6.21 -25.24
C PHE A 10 -15.48 6.76 -24.04
N TRP A 11 -16.01 7.75 -23.35
CA TRP A 11 -15.35 8.34 -22.19
C TRP A 11 -15.25 7.39 -20.98
N MET A 12 -16.24 6.56 -20.78
CA MET A 12 -16.25 5.63 -19.66
C MET A 12 -15.20 4.54 -19.76
N ALA A 13 -14.83 4.14 -20.97
CA ALA A 13 -13.83 3.11 -21.19
C ALA A 13 -12.41 3.55 -20.82
N MET A 14 -12.10 4.85 -20.89
CA MET A 14 -10.76 5.36 -20.58
C MET A 14 -10.48 5.48 -19.09
N VAL A 15 -11.49 5.64 -18.25
CA VAL A 15 -11.31 5.80 -16.80
C VAL A 15 -10.95 4.47 -16.13
N SER A 16 -11.46 3.35 -16.62
CA SER A 16 -11.19 2.04 -15.99
C SER A 16 -9.77 1.52 -16.23
N ALA A 17 -9.05 2.02 -17.23
CA ALA A 17 -7.69 1.56 -17.54
C ALA A 17 -6.65 2.07 -16.55
N LYS A 18 -6.85 3.24 -15.91
CA LYS A 18 -5.90 3.84 -14.98
C LYS A 18 -5.93 3.19 -13.59
N SER A 19 -7.05 2.62 -13.18
CA SER A 19 -7.21 2.06 -11.84
C SER A 19 -6.57 0.69 -11.65
N LYS A 20 -6.25 -0.04 -12.72
CA LYS A 20 -5.71 -1.39 -12.64
C LYS A 20 -4.30 -1.46 -12.05
N GLN A 21 -3.43 -0.49 -12.35
CA GLN A 21 -2.06 -0.48 -11.83
C GLN A 21 -2.01 -0.22 -10.33
N HIS A 22 -2.80 0.73 -9.87
CA HIS A 22 -2.89 1.03 -8.44
C HIS A 22 -3.49 -0.13 -7.65
N SER A 23 -4.50 -0.78 -8.21
CA SER A 23 -5.14 -1.92 -7.57
C SER A 23 -4.19 -3.09 -7.34
N ARG A 24 -3.28 -3.33 -8.28
CA ARG A 24 -2.31 -4.42 -8.19
C ARG A 24 -1.31 -4.18 -7.06
N VAL A 25 -0.74 -2.99 -7.01
CA VAL A 25 0.22 -2.61 -5.96
C VAL A 25 -0.44 -2.59 -4.60
N ASP A 26 -1.65 -2.03 -4.52
CA ASP A 26 -2.41 -2.00 -3.27
C ASP A 26 -2.74 -3.40 -2.77
N ARG A 27 -3.03 -4.33 -3.66
CA ARG A 27 -3.27 -5.72 -3.27
C ARG A 27 -2.01 -6.35 -2.68
N MET A 28 -0.85 -6.07 -3.28
CA MET A 28 0.41 -6.63 -2.81
C MET A 28 0.72 -6.23 -1.36
N TRP A 29 0.64 -4.94 -1.05
CA TRP A 29 0.99 -4.51 0.30
C TRP A 29 -0.10 -4.88 1.32
N ARG A 30 -1.37 -5.00 0.90
CA ARG A 30 -2.44 -5.45 1.79
C ARG A 30 -2.29 -6.92 2.16
N VAL A 31 -1.89 -7.75 1.22
CA VAL A 31 -1.58 -9.16 1.49
C VAL A 31 -0.43 -9.24 2.49
N GLN A 32 0.61 -8.46 2.28
CA GLN A 32 1.74 -8.41 3.20
C GLN A 32 1.33 -7.93 4.58
N LYS A 33 0.45 -6.93 4.65
CA LYS A 33 -0.07 -6.43 5.91
C LYS A 33 -0.75 -7.52 6.72
N LYS A 34 -1.61 -8.32 6.08
CA LYS A 34 -2.27 -9.43 6.74
C LYS A 34 -1.28 -10.47 7.23
N SER A 35 -0.28 -10.77 6.43
CA SER A 35 0.77 -11.69 6.82
C SER A 35 1.54 -11.17 8.03
N CYS A 36 1.86 -9.88 8.07
CA CYS A 36 2.54 -9.26 9.19
C CYS A 36 1.71 -9.34 10.47
N GLU A 37 0.41 -9.05 10.37
CA GLU A 37 -0.50 -9.13 11.50
C GLU A 37 -0.61 -10.55 12.05
N SER A 38 -0.66 -11.53 11.17
CA SER A 38 -0.87 -12.93 11.55
C SER A 38 0.39 -13.66 11.99
N ASN A 39 1.56 -13.20 11.58
CA ASN A 39 2.84 -13.88 11.84
C ASN A 39 3.76 -13.04 12.72
N GLU A 40 4.49 -12.08 12.13
CA GLU A 40 5.52 -11.33 12.85
C GLU A 40 4.97 -10.52 14.02
N CYS A 41 3.78 -9.98 13.89
CA CYS A 41 3.16 -9.10 14.88
C CYS A 41 2.03 -9.78 15.65
N ARG A 42 1.94 -11.10 15.57
CA ARG A 42 0.86 -11.88 16.17
C ARG A 42 0.78 -11.75 17.69
N HIS A 43 1.91 -11.51 18.33
CA HIS A 43 1.98 -11.38 19.78
C HIS A 43 1.41 -10.07 20.31
N LEU A 44 1.04 -9.14 19.43
CA LEU A 44 0.47 -7.85 19.80
C LEU A 44 -1.00 -7.78 19.36
N ASP A 45 -1.82 -7.04 20.12
CA ASP A 45 -3.22 -6.83 19.72
C ASP A 45 -3.34 -5.68 18.73
N LEU A 46 -4.55 -5.47 18.19
CA LEU A 46 -4.79 -4.49 17.14
C LEU A 46 -4.51 -3.05 17.57
N MET A 47 -4.57 -2.76 18.88
CA MET A 47 -4.33 -1.41 19.38
C MET A 47 -2.84 -1.11 19.55
N THR A 48 -2.00 -2.14 19.63
CA THR A 48 -0.58 -1.98 19.95
C THR A 48 0.36 -2.50 18.86
N ASN A 49 -0.20 -3.03 17.76
CA ASN A 49 0.63 -3.68 16.73
C ASN A 49 1.03 -2.77 15.57
N MET A 50 0.60 -1.52 15.53
CA MET A 50 0.77 -0.67 14.35
C MET A 50 2.22 -0.45 13.95
N ASN A 51 3.10 -0.15 14.90
CA ASN A 51 4.51 0.04 14.59
C ASN A 51 5.15 -1.25 14.05
N CYS A 52 4.82 -2.38 14.66
CA CYS A 52 5.31 -3.68 14.20
C CYS A 52 4.85 -3.97 12.79
N VAL A 53 3.57 -3.75 12.50
CA VAL A 53 2.98 -4.02 11.18
C VAL A 53 3.59 -3.10 10.12
N HIS A 54 3.72 -1.81 10.42
CA HIS A 54 4.29 -0.87 9.48
C HIS A 54 5.75 -1.21 9.13
N GLU A 55 6.53 -1.54 10.15
CA GLU A 55 7.92 -1.94 9.92
C GLU A 55 8.00 -3.24 9.12
N CYS A 56 7.10 -4.17 9.38
CA CYS A 56 7.04 -5.44 8.66
C CYS A 56 6.64 -5.24 7.19
N ILE A 57 5.70 -4.34 6.92
CA ILE A 57 5.26 -4.05 5.54
C ILE A 57 6.42 -3.49 4.72
N SER A 58 7.11 -2.48 5.25
CA SER A 58 8.24 -1.86 4.58
C SER A 58 9.16 -1.21 5.60
N PRO A 59 10.27 -1.87 5.94
CA PRO A 59 11.24 -1.30 6.88
C PRO A 59 11.77 0.06 6.44
N THR A 60 12.01 0.25 5.14
CA THR A 60 12.50 1.51 4.61
C THR A 60 11.49 2.64 4.82
N CYS A 61 10.23 2.38 4.51
CA CYS A 61 9.18 3.39 4.67
C CYS A 61 8.89 3.67 6.13
N PHE A 62 8.95 2.64 6.99
CA PHE A 62 8.80 2.84 8.42
C PHE A 62 9.91 3.77 8.95
N THR A 63 11.14 3.51 8.56
CA THR A 63 12.27 4.34 8.96
C THR A 63 12.09 5.80 8.54
N GLU A 64 11.62 6.00 7.31
CA GLU A 64 11.44 7.34 6.75
C GLU A 64 10.32 8.12 7.43
N VAL A 65 9.22 7.47 7.76
CA VAL A 65 8.00 8.16 8.22
C VAL A 65 7.83 8.11 9.75
N TYR A 66 8.16 6.99 10.39
CA TYR A 66 7.80 6.75 11.78
C TYR A 66 8.95 6.57 12.75
N ALA A 67 10.13 6.16 12.29
CA ALA A 67 11.18 5.72 13.21
C ALA A 67 11.64 6.78 14.20
N SER A 68 11.67 8.06 13.79
CA SER A 68 12.07 9.15 14.68
C SER A 68 11.04 9.42 15.78
N GLU A 69 9.78 9.10 15.51
CA GLU A 69 8.69 9.32 16.46
C GLU A 69 7.63 8.24 16.24
N PRO A 70 7.87 7.03 16.77
CA PRO A 70 6.91 5.93 16.58
C PRO A 70 5.54 6.26 17.16
N LEU A 71 4.52 5.60 16.62
CA LEU A 71 3.15 5.79 17.11
C LEU A 71 3.03 5.28 18.54
N GLU A 72 2.25 6.00 19.35
CA GLU A 72 1.84 5.52 20.66
C GLU A 72 0.70 4.51 20.48
N ASP A 73 0.48 3.67 21.48
CA ASP A 73 -0.58 2.67 21.43
C ASP A 73 -1.94 3.35 21.22
N GLY A 74 -2.63 2.95 20.19
CA GLY A 74 -3.93 3.52 19.85
C GLY A 74 -3.91 4.88 19.15
N GLU A 75 -2.72 5.42 18.87
CA GLU A 75 -2.61 6.69 18.17
C GLU A 75 -3.03 6.55 16.71
N ILE A 76 -3.82 7.51 16.21
CA ILE A 76 -4.23 7.58 14.82
C ILE A 76 -3.64 8.86 14.22
N ASP A 77 -2.74 8.72 13.25
CA ASP A 77 -2.11 9.84 12.56
C ASP A 77 -2.29 9.64 11.05
N GLU A 78 -3.37 10.22 10.53
CA GLU A 78 -3.71 10.05 9.12
C GLU A 78 -2.69 10.71 8.18
N TYR A 79 -2.09 11.82 8.61
CA TYR A 79 -1.11 12.53 7.78
C TYR A 79 0.11 11.66 7.52
N ARG A 80 0.68 11.09 8.58
CA ARG A 80 1.84 10.21 8.42
C ARG A 80 1.46 8.89 7.76
N TYR A 81 0.25 8.40 8.00
CA TYR A 81 -0.21 7.18 7.37
C TYR A 81 -0.28 7.34 5.86
N ASN A 82 -0.79 8.49 5.37
CA ASN A 82 -0.84 8.76 3.94
C ASN A 82 0.56 8.87 3.34
N LYS A 83 1.49 9.48 4.06
CA LYS A 83 2.90 9.52 3.63
C LYS A 83 3.49 8.11 3.56
N PHE A 84 3.19 7.29 4.56
CA PHE A 84 3.65 5.92 4.61
C PHE A 84 3.11 5.12 3.43
N LEU A 85 1.82 5.23 3.13
CA LEU A 85 1.22 4.51 1.99
C LEU A 85 1.81 4.97 0.66
N THR A 86 2.07 6.25 0.49
CA THR A 86 2.72 6.75 -0.72
C THR A 86 4.11 6.12 -0.89
N CYS A 87 4.88 6.06 0.20
CA CYS A 87 6.18 5.42 0.21
C CYS A 87 6.07 3.92 -0.09
N VAL A 88 5.12 3.23 0.54
CA VAL A 88 4.90 1.79 0.35
C VAL A 88 4.52 1.46 -1.09
N ARG A 89 3.63 2.24 -1.68
CA ARG A 89 3.24 2.03 -3.08
C ARG A 89 4.44 2.15 -4.01
N ASN A 90 5.28 3.13 -3.77
CA ASN A 90 6.49 3.31 -4.56
C ASN A 90 7.48 2.15 -4.36
N ASP A 91 7.69 1.75 -3.11
CA ASP A 91 8.57 0.65 -2.77
C ASP A 91 8.10 -0.67 -3.41
N TYR A 92 6.82 -0.97 -3.32
CA TYR A 92 6.27 -2.20 -3.88
C TYR A 92 6.24 -2.16 -5.41
N ARG A 93 6.06 -0.99 -5.99
CA ARG A 93 6.18 -0.83 -7.45
C ARG A 93 7.59 -1.15 -7.93
N LEU A 94 8.60 -0.71 -7.19
CA LEU A 94 9.99 -1.03 -7.50
C LEU A 94 10.29 -2.51 -7.32
N ARG A 95 9.74 -3.13 -6.28
CA ARG A 95 9.89 -4.57 -6.06
C ARG A 95 9.29 -5.38 -7.20
N ALA A 96 8.13 -4.95 -7.70
CA ALA A 96 7.45 -5.63 -8.79
C ALA A 96 8.24 -5.55 -10.10
N ARG A 97 9.08 -4.52 -10.28
CA ARG A 97 9.90 -4.35 -11.48
C ARG A 97 11.20 -5.14 -11.43
N ARG A 98 11.67 -5.48 -10.21
CA ARG A 98 12.90 -6.25 -10.10
C ARG A 98 12.64 -7.71 -10.42
N PRO A 99 13.51 -8.35 -11.24
CA PRO A 99 13.43 -9.80 -11.36
C PRO A 99 13.72 -10.42 -9.99
N SER A 100 12.98 -11.45 -9.65
CA SER A 100 13.22 -12.10 -8.36
C SER A 100 14.57 -12.80 -8.40
N LYS A 101 15.20 -12.93 -7.22
CA LYS A 101 16.49 -13.61 -7.13
C LYS A 101 16.40 -15.06 -7.59
N ASP A 102 15.24 -15.63 -7.52
CA ASP A 102 15.00 -17.02 -7.92
C ASP A 102 15.02 -17.18 -9.45
N GLU A 103 14.85 -16.09 -10.19
CA GLU A 103 14.91 -16.11 -11.65
C GLU A 103 16.35 -15.95 -12.18
N LEU A 104 17.28 -15.62 -11.31
CA LEU A 104 18.68 -15.51 -11.65
C LEU A 104 19.38 -16.84 -11.36
#